data_8bbebea9be58b03056ddd785081a60f7
#
_entry.id   8bbebea9be58b03056ddd785081a60f7
#
_cell.length_a   1.000
_cell.length_b   1.000
_cell.length_c   1.000
_cell.angle_alpha   90.00
_cell.angle_beta   90.00
_cell.angle_gamma   90.00
#
_symmetry.space_group_name_H-M   'P 1'
#
loop_
_entity.id
_entity.type
_entity.pdbx_description
1 polymer ?
#
loop_
_entity_poly.entity_id
_entity_poly.type
_entity_poly.pdbx_seq_one_letter_code
_entity_poly.pdbx_strand_id
1 'polypeptide(L)'
;MGLFKDYVSQTRKPEGFLGKIMLKRMNSGHAKMADWGLRHLQNINPENIIDLGCGGGRNAGELLKKYPNANVTAVDYSELSVQKAREYNREMIEAGRCTVQQGDVSALELPDSAYDLATAVETIYFWPGLTDCFSEVARVLRPGGYFMICNESDGTDTASLKFEKIIDGMKSHTIEEIEASLKEAGFSKVKADHHSTKPWITVLARR
;
A
#
# COMPACT_ATOMS: atom_id res chain seq x y z
N MET A 1 -9.63 -26.30 -11.70
CA MET A 1 -8.56 -25.27 -11.63
C MET A 1 -9.09 -23.84 -11.79
N GLY A 2 -10.22 -23.59 -12.48
CA GLY A 2 -10.77 -22.27 -12.70
C GLY A 2 -11.18 -21.51 -11.43
N LEU A 3 -12.10 -22.02 -10.62
CA LEU A 3 -12.68 -21.31 -9.47
C LEU A 3 -11.66 -20.86 -8.41
N PHE A 4 -10.61 -21.64 -8.17
CA PHE A 4 -9.55 -21.25 -7.23
C PHE A 4 -8.69 -20.11 -7.79
N LYS A 5 -8.30 -20.21 -9.08
CA LYS A 5 -7.56 -19.14 -9.77
C LYS A 5 -8.40 -17.87 -9.80
N ASP A 6 -9.67 -17.96 -10.16
CA ASP A 6 -10.60 -16.82 -10.20
C ASP A 6 -10.73 -16.15 -8.83
N TYR A 7 -10.80 -16.95 -7.75
CA TYR A 7 -10.87 -16.42 -6.39
C TYR A 7 -9.56 -15.71 -5.97
N VAL A 8 -8.42 -16.32 -6.24
CA VAL A 8 -7.12 -15.74 -5.86
C VAL A 8 -6.79 -14.52 -6.71
N SER A 9 -7.20 -14.48 -7.97
CA SER A 9 -7.04 -13.30 -8.84
C SER A 9 -7.80 -12.06 -8.34
N GLN A 10 -8.80 -12.22 -7.45
CA GLN A 10 -9.47 -11.11 -6.78
C GLN A 10 -8.54 -10.30 -5.85
N THR A 11 -7.36 -10.81 -5.51
CA THR A 11 -6.37 -10.04 -4.73
C THR A 11 -5.83 -8.85 -5.52
N ARG A 12 -5.69 -8.98 -6.84
CA ARG A 12 -5.22 -7.91 -7.72
C ARG A 12 -6.29 -6.84 -7.95
N LYS A 13 -7.48 -7.25 -8.39
CA LYS A 13 -8.60 -6.35 -8.68
C LYS A 13 -9.90 -6.98 -8.19
N PRO A 14 -10.30 -6.70 -6.94
CA PRO A 14 -11.54 -7.24 -6.40
C PRO A 14 -12.76 -6.75 -7.19
N GLU A 15 -13.62 -7.70 -7.61
CA GLU A 15 -14.86 -7.42 -8.33
C GLU A 15 -15.99 -8.34 -7.85
N GLY A 16 -17.21 -7.85 -7.87
CA GLY A 16 -18.41 -8.62 -7.57
C GLY A 16 -18.44 -9.21 -6.16
N PHE A 17 -19.16 -10.35 -6.00
CA PHE A 17 -19.35 -10.99 -4.70
C PHE A 17 -18.06 -11.62 -4.14
N LEU A 18 -17.28 -12.29 -4.98
CA LEU A 18 -16.00 -12.89 -4.57
C LEU A 18 -14.99 -11.81 -4.15
N GLY A 19 -14.97 -10.67 -4.84
CA GLY A 19 -14.14 -9.53 -4.46
C GLY A 19 -14.49 -8.97 -3.08
N LYS A 20 -15.78 -8.89 -2.72
CA LYS A 20 -16.21 -8.47 -1.37
C LYS A 20 -15.69 -9.40 -0.27
N ILE A 21 -15.74 -10.71 -0.50
CA ILE A 21 -15.20 -11.71 0.44
C ILE A 21 -13.68 -11.57 0.55
N MET A 22 -13.00 -11.38 -0.59
CA MET A 22 -11.55 -11.21 -0.63
C MET A 22 -11.12 -9.98 0.15
N LEU A 23 -11.71 -8.80 -0.09
CA LEU A 23 -11.39 -7.56 0.65
C LEU A 23 -11.55 -7.72 2.16
N LYS A 24 -12.62 -8.39 2.61
CA LYS A 24 -12.82 -8.65 4.04
C LYS A 24 -11.71 -9.54 4.61
N ARG A 25 -11.29 -10.55 3.87
CA ARG A 25 -10.18 -11.44 4.27
C ARG A 25 -8.83 -10.72 4.27
N MET A 26 -8.56 -9.89 3.26
CA MET A 26 -7.34 -9.10 3.19
C MET A 26 -7.24 -8.13 4.37
N ASN A 27 -8.30 -7.38 4.67
CA ASN A 27 -8.33 -6.47 5.82
C ASN A 27 -8.03 -7.16 7.15
N SER A 28 -8.52 -8.38 7.36
CA SER A 28 -8.27 -9.12 8.61
C SER A 28 -6.99 -9.95 8.58
N GLY A 29 -6.63 -10.53 7.44
CA GLY A 29 -5.47 -11.40 7.27
C GLY A 29 -4.16 -10.66 7.44
N HIS A 30 -4.02 -9.51 6.78
CA HIS A 30 -2.79 -8.71 6.79
C HIS A 30 -2.70 -7.71 7.96
N ALA A 31 -3.73 -7.66 8.84
CA ALA A 31 -3.79 -6.67 9.93
C ALA A 31 -2.54 -6.69 10.82
N LYS A 32 -2.08 -7.87 11.26
CA LYS A 32 -0.90 -7.99 12.14
C LYS A 32 0.39 -7.51 11.49
N MET A 33 0.54 -7.79 10.20
CA MET A 33 1.70 -7.36 9.43
C MET A 33 1.65 -5.84 9.21
N ALA A 34 0.51 -5.30 8.79
CA ALA A 34 0.32 -3.86 8.64
C ALA A 34 0.56 -3.10 9.96
N ASP A 35 0.07 -3.62 11.09
CA ASP A 35 0.31 -3.02 12.42
C ASP A 35 1.79 -3.08 12.82
N TRP A 36 2.51 -4.14 12.42
CA TRP A 36 3.96 -4.21 12.59
C TRP A 36 4.66 -3.15 11.73
N GLY A 37 4.29 -3.02 10.45
CA GLY A 37 4.81 -1.99 9.55
C GLY A 37 4.59 -0.58 10.09
N LEU A 38 3.38 -0.25 10.52
CA LEU A 38 3.05 1.07 11.05
C LEU A 38 3.85 1.47 12.31
N ARG A 39 4.47 0.51 13.01
CA ARG A 39 5.38 0.81 14.14
C ARG A 39 6.69 1.45 13.68
N HIS A 40 7.09 1.28 12.41
CA HIS A 40 8.29 1.90 11.85
C HIS A 40 8.11 3.41 11.56
N LEU A 41 6.88 3.90 11.60
CA LEU A 41 6.54 5.33 11.45
C LEU A 41 6.66 6.10 12.78
N GLN A 42 7.61 5.74 13.63
CA GLN A 42 7.91 6.48 14.84
C GLN A 42 8.68 7.76 14.49
N ASN A 43 8.40 8.84 15.22
CA ASN A 43 9.04 10.14 15.01
C ASN A 43 8.75 10.81 13.65
N ILE A 44 7.73 10.35 12.93
CA ILE A 44 7.17 11.03 11.77
C ILE A 44 5.85 11.66 12.21
N ASN A 45 5.67 12.93 11.89
CA ASN A 45 4.45 13.69 12.26
C ASN A 45 3.85 14.33 10.99
N PRO A 46 3.18 13.54 10.13
CA PRO A 46 2.64 14.01 8.87
C PRO A 46 1.35 14.80 9.09
N GLU A 47 1.12 15.81 8.27
CA GLU A 47 -0.16 16.52 8.15
C GLU A 47 -1.03 15.92 7.03
N ASN A 48 -0.39 15.51 5.92
CA ASN A 48 -1.08 14.92 4.78
C ASN A 48 -0.46 13.58 4.42
N ILE A 49 -1.28 12.54 4.41
CA ILE A 49 -0.88 11.15 4.16
C ILE A 49 -1.60 10.65 2.91
N ILE A 50 -0.89 9.88 2.07
CA ILE A 50 -1.50 9.12 0.99
C ILE A 50 -1.30 7.62 1.22
N ASP A 51 -2.40 6.85 1.16
CA ASP A 51 -2.39 5.38 1.26
C ASP A 51 -2.68 4.79 -0.12
N LEU A 52 -1.67 4.19 -0.73
CA LEU A 52 -1.67 3.71 -2.11
C LEU A 52 -1.99 2.21 -2.17
N GLY A 53 -3.03 1.84 -2.93
CA GLY A 53 -3.60 0.50 -2.93
C GLY A 53 -4.33 0.23 -1.61
N CYS A 54 -5.21 1.13 -1.21
CA CYS A 54 -5.85 1.14 0.10
C CYS A 54 -6.80 -0.06 0.35
N GLY A 55 -7.16 -0.82 -0.68
CA GLY A 55 -8.05 -1.96 -0.60
C GLY A 55 -9.37 -1.63 0.10
N GLY A 56 -9.68 -2.35 1.18
CA GLY A 56 -10.90 -2.11 1.98
C GLY A 56 -10.80 -0.96 2.97
N GLY A 57 -9.73 -0.15 2.94
CA GLY A 57 -9.59 1.09 3.71
C GLY A 57 -9.15 0.95 5.15
N ARG A 58 -8.78 -0.26 5.63
CA ARG A 58 -8.35 -0.47 7.01
C ARG A 58 -7.11 0.35 7.36
N ASN A 59 -6.08 0.31 6.50
CA ASN A 59 -4.81 0.97 6.78
C ASN A 59 -4.97 2.50 6.81
N ALA A 60 -5.77 3.07 5.92
CA ALA A 60 -6.16 4.48 5.98
C ALA A 60 -6.82 4.82 7.34
N GLY A 61 -7.72 3.97 7.84
CA GLY A 61 -8.34 4.14 9.16
C GLY A 61 -7.33 4.06 10.32
N GLU A 62 -6.36 3.15 10.28
CA GLU A 62 -5.31 3.07 11.30
C GLU A 62 -4.35 4.27 11.26
N LEU A 63 -4.04 4.80 10.06
CA LEU A 63 -3.27 6.03 9.90
C LEU A 63 -4.01 7.24 10.52
N LEU A 64 -5.33 7.35 10.29
CA LEU A 64 -6.17 8.40 10.89
C LEU A 64 -6.21 8.34 12.41
N LYS A 65 -6.19 7.13 12.99
CA LYS A 65 -6.11 6.93 14.45
C LYS A 65 -4.72 7.27 14.99
N LYS A 66 -3.67 6.84 14.30
CA LYS A 66 -2.28 7.08 14.68
C LYS A 66 -1.93 8.57 14.64
N TYR A 67 -2.46 9.29 13.66
CA TYR A 67 -2.21 10.72 13.43
C TYR A 67 -3.52 11.52 13.51
N PRO A 68 -4.00 11.85 14.70
CA PRO A 68 -5.32 12.44 14.89
C PRO A 68 -5.48 13.84 14.25
N ASN A 69 -4.39 14.51 13.93
CA ASN A 69 -4.40 15.82 13.26
C ASN A 69 -4.13 15.75 11.75
N ALA A 70 -3.85 14.57 11.21
CA ALA A 70 -3.55 14.41 9.79
C ALA A 70 -4.81 14.18 8.95
N ASN A 71 -4.69 14.50 7.66
CA ASN A 71 -5.63 14.09 6.62
C ASN A 71 -5.06 12.89 5.85
N VAL A 72 -5.93 11.97 5.44
CA VAL A 72 -5.55 10.81 4.65
C VAL A 72 -6.29 10.82 3.31
N THR A 73 -5.54 10.71 2.22
CA THR A 73 -6.05 10.39 0.89
C THR A 73 -5.78 8.91 0.63
N ALA A 74 -6.82 8.11 0.48
CA ALA A 74 -6.73 6.69 0.17
C ALA A 74 -7.04 6.46 -1.32
N VAL A 75 -6.13 5.78 -2.02
CA VAL A 75 -6.22 5.57 -3.47
C VAL A 75 -6.20 4.08 -3.76
N ASP A 76 -7.11 3.63 -4.62
CA ASP A 76 -7.10 2.27 -5.17
C ASP A 76 -7.62 2.29 -6.60
N TYR A 77 -7.10 1.41 -7.46
CA TYR A 77 -7.56 1.35 -8.84
C TYR A 77 -8.86 0.54 -9.03
N SER A 78 -9.22 -0.29 -8.04
CA SER A 78 -10.47 -1.05 -8.02
C SER A 78 -11.62 -0.22 -7.48
N GLU A 79 -12.65 -0.02 -8.28
CA GLU A 79 -13.87 0.69 -7.88
C GLU A 79 -14.52 0.04 -6.63
N LEU A 80 -14.52 -1.31 -6.55
CA LEU A 80 -15.05 -2.02 -5.40
C LEU A 80 -14.24 -1.75 -4.13
N SER A 81 -12.90 -1.69 -4.23
CA SER A 81 -12.03 -1.31 -3.12
C SER A 81 -12.35 0.10 -2.64
N VAL A 82 -12.47 1.05 -3.56
CA VAL A 82 -12.85 2.45 -3.27
C VAL A 82 -14.19 2.52 -2.55
N GLN A 83 -15.20 1.80 -3.04
CA GLN A 83 -16.51 1.74 -2.38
C GLN A 83 -16.37 1.21 -0.94
N LYS A 84 -15.64 0.12 -0.74
CA LYS A 84 -15.45 -0.49 0.59
C LYS A 84 -14.62 0.37 1.52
N ALA A 85 -13.60 1.04 1.01
CA ALA A 85 -12.80 1.98 1.78
C ALA A 85 -13.62 3.20 2.24
N ARG A 86 -14.54 3.70 1.39
CA ARG A 86 -15.50 4.76 1.75
C ARG A 86 -16.48 4.29 2.84
N GLU A 87 -17.01 3.07 2.73
CA GLU A 87 -17.88 2.50 3.76
C GLU A 87 -17.15 2.37 5.10
N TYR A 88 -15.89 1.90 5.07
CA TYR A 88 -15.07 1.69 6.26
C TYR A 88 -14.70 2.99 6.98
N ASN A 89 -14.37 4.03 6.22
CA ASN A 89 -13.89 5.31 6.74
C ASN A 89 -14.97 6.42 6.73
N ARG A 90 -16.24 6.07 6.66
CA ARG A 90 -17.34 7.03 6.50
C ARG A 90 -17.31 8.16 7.52
N GLU A 91 -17.13 7.87 8.80
CA GLU A 91 -17.09 8.88 9.86
C GLU A 91 -15.93 9.88 9.65
N MET A 92 -14.78 9.41 9.20
CA MET A 92 -13.61 10.25 8.93
C MET A 92 -13.80 11.08 7.66
N ILE A 93 -14.52 10.55 6.67
CA ILE A 93 -14.89 11.30 5.45
C ILE A 93 -15.88 12.42 5.80
N GLU A 94 -16.91 12.12 6.59
CA GLU A 94 -17.88 13.12 7.09
C GLU A 94 -17.21 14.20 7.95
N ALA A 95 -16.17 13.84 8.70
CA ALA A 95 -15.35 14.78 9.46
C ALA A 95 -14.35 15.59 8.61
N GLY A 96 -14.29 15.35 7.29
CA GLY A 96 -13.37 16.06 6.37
C GLY A 96 -11.91 15.64 6.49
N ARG A 97 -11.60 14.52 7.18
CA ARG A 97 -10.24 14.04 7.43
C ARG A 97 -9.79 12.89 6.51
N CYS A 98 -10.70 12.32 5.76
CA CYS A 98 -10.42 11.23 4.84
C CYS A 98 -11.01 11.53 3.46
N THR A 99 -10.22 11.31 2.42
CA THR A 99 -10.69 11.28 1.04
C THR A 99 -10.38 9.91 0.46
N VAL A 100 -11.35 9.30 -0.22
CA VAL A 100 -11.13 8.01 -0.91
C VAL A 100 -11.47 8.18 -2.38
N GLN A 101 -10.52 7.90 -3.25
CA GLN A 101 -10.68 8.06 -4.70
C GLN A 101 -10.12 6.89 -5.48
N GLN A 102 -10.66 6.70 -6.68
CA GLN A 102 -10.07 5.77 -7.65
C GLN A 102 -8.85 6.44 -8.30
N GLY A 103 -7.79 5.66 -8.52
CA GLY A 103 -6.59 6.15 -9.18
C GLY A 103 -5.59 5.04 -9.48
N ASP A 104 -4.73 5.29 -10.46
CA ASP A 104 -3.62 4.43 -10.83
C ASP A 104 -2.33 5.00 -10.26
N VAL A 105 -1.55 4.19 -9.56
CA VAL A 105 -0.29 4.60 -8.94
C VAL A 105 0.78 5.01 -9.96
N SER A 106 0.67 4.53 -11.19
CA SER A 106 1.60 4.89 -12.28
C SER A 106 1.32 6.26 -12.88
N ALA A 107 0.15 6.87 -12.57
CA ALA A 107 -0.26 8.19 -13.05
C ALA A 107 -1.27 8.80 -12.08
N LEU A 108 -0.81 9.22 -10.90
CA LEU A 108 -1.66 9.83 -9.88
C LEU A 108 -2.14 11.22 -10.33
N GLU A 109 -3.43 11.40 -10.47
CA GLU A 109 -4.05 12.70 -10.74
C GLU A 109 -4.10 13.56 -9.46
N LEU A 110 -2.94 13.79 -8.86
CA LEU A 110 -2.75 14.48 -7.60
C LEU A 110 -1.63 15.52 -7.74
N PRO A 111 -1.68 16.62 -6.98
CA PRO A 111 -0.69 17.69 -7.09
C PRO A 111 0.69 17.25 -6.60
N ASP A 112 1.73 17.87 -7.17
CA ASP A 112 3.11 17.70 -6.74
C ASP A 112 3.29 18.17 -5.31
N SER A 113 4.18 17.49 -4.56
CA SER A 113 4.61 17.91 -3.23
C SER A 113 3.46 18.22 -2.26
N ALA A 114 2.39 17.42 -2.30
CA ALA A 114 1.20 17.59 -1.48
C ALA A 114 1.21 16.78 -0.18
N TYR A 115 2.01 15.70 -0.12
CA TYR A 115 1.96 14.74 0.98
C TYR A 115 3.27 14.68 1.76
N ASP A 116 3.19 14.41 3.06
CA ASP A 116 4.33 14.24 3.97
C ASP A 116 4.71 12.77 4.15
N LEU A 117 3.72 11.87 3.97
CA LEU A 117 3.87 10.43 4.10
C LEU A 117 3.06 9.72 3.02
N ALA A 118 3.69 8.80 2.31
CA ALA A 118 3.02 7.80 1.47
C ALA A 118 3.15 6.42 2.12
N THR A 119 2.11 5.60 2.03
CA THR A 119 2.13 4.19 2.44
C THR A 119 1.68 3.28 1.32
N ALA A 120 2.32 2.12 1.20
CA ALA A 120 1.94 1.03 0.30
C ALA A 120 2.06 -0.29 1.07
N VAL A 121 0.92 -0.88 1.43
CA VAL A 121 0.85 -2.09 2.25
C VAL A 121 0.22 -3.21 1.43
N GLU A 122 0.97 -4.27 1.14
CA GLU A 122 0.52 -5.44 0.36
C GLU A 122 0.05 -5.09 -1.08
N THR A 123 0.66 -4.12 -1.71
CA THR A 123 0.14 -3.62 -3.00
C THR A 123 1.18 -3.55 -4.12
N ILE A 124 2.46 -3.34 -3.82
CA ILE A 124 3.51 -3.15 -4.84
C ILE A 124 3.71 -4.37 -5.74
N TYR A 125 3.22 -5.53 -5.36
CA TYR A 125 3.23 -6.77 -6.15
C TYR A 125 2.58 -6.62 -7.53
N PHE A 126 1.66 -5.66 -7.67
CA PHE A 126 0.83 -5.44 -8.86
C PHE A 126 1.15 -4.15 -9.59
N TRP A 127 2.16 -3.41 -9.14
CA TRP A 127 2.51 -2.13 -9.74
C TRP A 127 3.25 -2.32 -11.07
N PRO A 128 2.85 -1.61 -12.13
CA PRO A 128 3.49 -1.73 -13.44
C PRO A 128 4.83 -0.99 -13.46
N GLY A 129 5.92 -1.70 -13.11
CA GLY A 129 7.25 -1.10 -13.02
C GLY A 129 7.46 -0.31 -11.72
N LEU A 130 8.32 -0.83 -10.83
CA LEU A 130 8.53 -0.22 -9.52
C LEU A 130 9.11 1.19 -9.63
N THR A 131 10.14 1.40 -10.45
CA THR A 131 10.85 2.68 -10.54
C THR A 131 9.92 3.79 -11.02
N ASP A 132 9.10 3.54 -12.05
CA ASP A 132 8.18 4.54 -12.59
C ASP A 132 7.09 4.89 -11.55
N CYS A 133 6.50 3.88 -10.90
CA CYS A 133 5.52 4.10 -9.85
C CYS A 133 6.14 4.82 -8.64
N PHE A 134 7.36 4.47 -8.24
CA PHE A 134 8.05 5.15 -7.15
C PHE A 134 8.42 6.60 -7.50
N SER A 135 8.72 6.89 -8.76
CA SER A 135 8.93 8.26 -9.24
C SER A 135 7.67 9.10 -9.12
N GLU A 136 6.52 8.50 -9.41
CA GLU A 136 5.22 9.15 -9.24
C GLU A 136 4.88 9.38 -7.75
N VAL A 137 5.20 8.42 -6.88
CA VAL A 137 5.11 8.61 -5.42
C VAL A 137 6.05 9.73 -4.96
N ALA A 138 7.28 9.77 -5.48
CA ALA A 138 8.21 10.86 -5.17
C ALA A 138 7.65 12.21 -5.62
N ARG A 139 7.02 12.31 -6.79
CA ARG A 139 6.42 13.54 -7.28
C ARG A 139 5.39 14.12 -6.31
N VAL A 140 4.47 13.29 -5.81
CA VAL A 140 3.39 13.75 -4.91
C VAL A 140 3.86 14.00 -3.47
N LEU A 141 4.98 13.39 -3.04
CA LEU A 141 5.57 13.67 -1.74
C LEU A 141 6.27 15.02 -1.72
N ARG A 142 6.27 15.72 -0.59
CA ARG A 142 7.09 16.90 -0.34
C ARG A 142 8.57 16.54 -0.23
N PRO A 143 9.50 17.45 -0.56
CA PRO A 143 10.90 17.28 -0.22
C PRO A 143 11.08 16.95 1.27
N GLY A 144 11.76 15.84 1.56
CA GLY A 144 11.93 15.34 2.91
C GLY A 144 10.77 14.47 3.43
N GLY A 145 9.71 14.27 2.65
CA GLY A 145 8.61 13.36 2.93
C GLY A 145 9.05 11.90 2.93
N TYR A 146 8.23 11.03 3.48
CA TYR A 146 8.54 9.61 3.68
C TYR A 146 7.64 8.71 2.83
N PHE A 147 8.22 7.62 2.35
CA PHE A 147 7.48 6.53 1.73
C PHE A 147 7.73 5.24 2.49
N MET A 148 6.66 4.63 3.00
CA MET A 148 6.70 3.33 3.67
C MET A 148 6.08 2.26 2.78
N ILE A 149 6.83 1.20 2.55
CA ILE A 149 6.36 -0.04 1.92
C ILE A 149 6.34 -1.11 3.01
N CYS A 150 5.28 -1.91 3.07
CA CYS A 150 5.19 -3.03 3.99
C CYS A 150 4.55 -4.23 3.28
N ASN A 151 5.27 -5.34 3.23
CA ASN A 151 4.88 -6.55 2.52
C ASN A 151 4.95 -7.79 3.41
N GLU A 152 4.05 -8.75 3.17
CA GLU A 152 4.07 -10.05 3.82
C GLU A 152 5.14 -10.99 3.24
N SER A 153 5.60 -10.70 2.02
CA SER A 153 6.68 -11.44 1.33
C SER A 153 7.98 -10.65 1.32
N ASP A 154 9.09 -11.34 1.53
CA ASP A 154 10.46 -10.84 1.33
C ASP A 154 11.01 -11.09 -0.09
N GLY A 155 10.17 -11.57 -1.01
CA GLY A 155 10.55 -11.91 -2.39
C GLY A 155 11.25 -13.26 -2.55
N THR A 156 11.54 -13.97 -1.46
CA THR A 156 12.25 -15.29 -1.50
C THR A 156 11.41 -16.42 -0.92
N ASP A 157 10.34 -16.13 -0.20
CA ASP A 157 9.52 -17.11 0.47
C ASP A 157 8.72 -17.98 -0.54
N THR A 158 8.67 -19.29 -0.22
CA THR A 158 8.07 -20.29 -1.12
C THR A 158 6.57 -20.07 -1.37
N ALA A 159 5.85 -19.46 -0.41
CA ALA A 159 4.41 -19.25 -0.54
C ALA A 159 4.12 -18.17 -1.58
N SER A 160 4.78 -17.03 -1.50
CA SER A 160 4.62 -15.92 -2.44
C SER A 160 5.06 -16.30 -3.85
N LEU A 161 6.19 -17.00 -4.00
CA LEU A 161 6.65 -17.51 -5.29
C LEU A 161 5.68 -18.53 -5.93
N LYS A 162 4.85 -19.23 -5.14
CA LYS A 162 3.75 -20.04 -5.68
C LYS A 162 2.59 -19.18 -6.16
N PHE A 163 2.26 -18.11 -5.44
CA PHE A 163 1.18 -17.20 -5.84
C PHE A 163 1.50 -16.43 -7.12
N GLU A 164 2.75 -16.04 -7.33
CA GLU A 164 3.20 -15.43 -8.61
C GLU A 164 2.88 -16.31 -9.84
N LYS A 165 2.97 -17.64 -9.69
CA LYS A 165 2.64 -18.58 -10.77
C LYS A 165 1.14 -18.72 -11.03
N ILE A 166 0.31 -18.28 -10.09
CA ILE A 166 -1.16 -18.44 -10.12
C ILE A 166 -1.84 -17.13 -10.47
N ILE A 167 -1.33 -16.01 -9.92
CA ILE A 167 -1.92 -14.67 -10.07
C ILE A 167 -1.20 -13.92 -11.18
N ASP A 168 -1.91 -13.67 -12.27
CA ASP A 168 -1.35 -12.98 -13.42
C ASP A 168 -0.93 -11.55 -13.04
N GLY A 169 0.33 -11.19 -13.34
CA GLY A 169 0.90 -9.87 -13.08
C GLY A 169 1.31 -9.62 -11.62
N MET A 170 1.27 -10.64 -10.74
CA MET A 170 1.89 -10.56 -9.43
C MET A 170 3.39 -10.79 -9.53
N LYS A 171 4.17 -9.92 -8.87
CA LYS A 171 5.61 -10.11 -8.67
C LYS A 171 5.97 -9.73 -7.23
N SER A 172 6.57 -10.65 -6.50
CA SER A 172 7.19 -10.36 -5.20
C SER A 172 8.58 -9.76 -5.44
N HIS A 173 8.98 -8.86 -4.56
CA HIS A 173 10.24 -8.13 -4.70
C HIS A 173 11.08 -8.29 -3.45
N THR A 174 12.38 -8.48 -3.64
CA THR A 174 13.32 -8.48 -2.51
C THR A 174 13.59 -7.06 -2.01
N ILE A 175 14.12 -6.96 -0.80
CA ILE A 175 14.53 -5.66 -0.23
C ILE A 175 15.51 -4.95 -1.18
N GLU A 176 16.47 -5.68 -1.76
CA GLU A 176 17.47 -5.14 -2.67
C GLU A 176 16.85 -4.57 -3.95
N GLU A 177 15.87 -5.26 -4.53
CA GLU A 177 15.13 -4.77 -5.71
C GLU A 177 14.33 -3.50 -5.38
N ILE A 178 13.65 -3.48 -4.23
CA ILE A 178 12.88 -2.32 -3.75
C ILE A 178 13.82 -1.12 -3.50
N GLU A 179 14.95 -1.34 -2.80
CA GLU A 179 15.93 -0.29 -2.53
C GLU A 179 16.56 0.28 -3.80
N ALA A 180 16.88 -0.58 -4.77
CA ALA A 180 17.43 -0.15 -6.06
C ALA A 180 16.44 0.75 -6.79
N SER A 181 15.17 0.32 -6.91
CA SER A 181 14.11 1.10 -7.56
C SER A 181 13.81 2.41 -6.83
N LEU A 182 13.84 2.42 -5.48
CA LEU A 182 13.67 3.66 -4.69
C LEU A 182 14.80 4.65 -4.96
N LYS A 183 16.05 4.20 -5.00
CA LYS A 183 17.21 5.06 -5.28
C LYS A 183 17.15 5.65 -6.69
N GLU A 184 16.77 4.83 -7.67
CA GLU A 184 16.58 5.26 -9.06
C GLU A 184 15.44 6.29 -9.18
N ALA A 185 14.35 6.13 -8.43
CA ALA A 185 13.24 7.06 -8.34
C ALA A 185 13.55 8.36 -7.53
N GLY A 186 14.79 8.51 -7.04
CA GLY A 186 15.25 9.72 -6.35
C GLY A 186 15.05 9.73 -4.83
N PHE A 187 14.66 8.60 -4.22
CA PHE A 187 14.62 8.49 -2.76
C PHE A 187 16.03 8.35 -2.15
N SER A 188 16.20 8.97 -0.99
CA SER A 188 17.41 8.88 -0.17
C SER A 188 17.12 8.21 1.17
N LYS A 189 18.15 7.88 1.94
CA LYS A 189 18.05 7.34 3.32
C LYS A 189 17.06 6.17 3.41
N VAL A 190 17.20 5.20 2.52
CA VAL A 190 16.39 3.99 2.53
C VAL A 190 16.80 3.11 3.72
N LYS A 191 15.84 2.71 4.52
CA LYS A 191 16.01 1.81 5.67
C LYS A 191 15.02 0.67 5.55
N ALA A 192 15.52 -0.56 5.51
CA ALA A 192 14.71 -1.76 5.52
C ALA A 192 14.77 -2.47 6.87
N ASP A 193 13.70 -3.17 7.22
CA ASP A 193 13.61 -4.08 8.35
C ASP A 193 12.91 -5.37 7.92
N HIS A 194 13.41 -6.51 8.41
CA HIS A 194 12.86 -7.83 8.17
C HIS A 194 12.37 -8.41 9.50
N HIS A 195 11.12 -8.90 9.51
CA HIS A 195 10.56 -9.47 10.73
C HIS A 195 11.32 -10.73 11.15
N SER A 196 11.62 -10.86 12.43
CA SER A 196 12.52 -11.90 12.96
C SER A 196 12.09 -13.36 12.71
N THR A 197 10.81 -13.62 12.44
CA THR A 197 10.26 -14.99 12.30
C THR A 197 9.29 -15.14 11.14
N LYS A 198 9.02 -14.09 10.40
CA LYS A 198 8.09 -14.06 9.25
C LYS A 198 8.80 -13.45 8.05
N PRO A 199 8.40 -13.77 6.82
CA PRO A 199 8.95 -13.14 5.62
C PRO A 199 8.43 -11.71 5.43
N TRP A 200 8.04 -11.03 6.49
CA TRP A 200 7.53 -9.67 6.42
C TRP A 200 8.66 -8.68 6.33
N ILE A 201 8.52 -7.75 5.43
CA ILE A 201 9.48 -6.67 5.23
C ILE A 201 8.79 -5.30 5.35
N THR A 202 9.54 -4.33 5.85
CA THR A 202 9.18 -2.91 5.80
C THR A 202 10.35 -2.13 5.25
N VAL A 203 10.09 -1.26 4.28
CA VAL A 203 11.09 -0.35 3.72
C VAL A 203 10.58 1.07 3.90
N LEU A 204 11.38 1.90 4.56
CA LEU A 204 11.11 3.31 4.77
C LEU A 204 12.16 4.13 4.03
N ALA A 205 11.72 4.95 3.09
CA ALA A 205 12.56 5.81 2.28
C ALA A 205 12.19 7.28 2.47
N ARG A 206 13.14 8.18 2.26
CA ARG A 206 12.93 9.62 2.32
C ARG A 206 13.17 10.25 0.95
N ARG A 207 12.23 11.09 0.53
CA ARG A 207 12.39 11.92 -0.67
C ARG A 207 13.44 13.01 -0.49
#